data_3a8306b7f3d9cd1ff4ceb1c91ff7b835
#
_entry.id   3a8306b7f3d9cd1ff4ceb1c91ff7b835
#
_cell.length_a   1.000
_cell.length_b   1.000
_cell.length_c   1.000
_cell.angle_alpha   90.00
_cell.angle_beta   90.00
_cell.angle_gamma   90.00
#
_symmetry.space_group_name_H-M   'P 1'
#
loop_
_entity.id
_entity.type
_entity.pdbx_description
1 polymer ?
#
loop_
_entity_poly.entity_id
_entity_poly.type
_entity_poly.pdbx_seq_one_letter_code
_entity_poly.pdbx_strand_id
1 'polypeptide(L)'
;NDSGLKDEIKNIINEIRPPSKDIEYDLTYRISAPFNFDTKFNSKVLFVFGTTEYRNLNKKNYINGEPNHLNKENNFFIHTPSNWSKKGFLDIGFREDQIIVVPHGIDLDTFDLISFEEKTNLRNRYKIKADDFVLTNISAMFTNKGVETLIAAYGVLKKKNKNLKLILKDQSTLYDKKANEVIKKVFDSNFNKKYNIFSDEMYNDI
;
A
#
# COMPACT_ATOMS: atom_id res chain seq x y z
N ASN A 1 15.38 3.30 4.40
CA ASN A 1 14.88 4.35 5.29
C ASN A 1 14.19 3.71 6.49
N ASP A 2 14.88 3.65 7.60
CA ASP A 2 14.47 3.01 8.87
C ASP A 2 13.93 4.01 9.92
N SER A 3 13.66 5.25 9.50
CA SER A 3 13.31 6.36 10.37
C SER A 3 12.05 6.14 11.24
N GLY A 4 11.21 5.16 10.89
CA GLY A 4 10.00 4.80 11.63
C GLY A 4 10.11 3.53 12.46
N LEU A 5 11.25 2.82 12.43
CA LEU A 5 11.41 1.57 13.17
C LEU A 5 11.83 1.83 14.61
N LYS A 6 11.32 1.03 15.56
CA LYS A 6 11.79 1.00 16.94
C LYS A 6 13.29 0.62 16.96
N ASP A 7 14.07 1.17 17.87
CA ASP A 7 15.53 0.95 17.91
C ASP A 7 15.91 -0.52 18.12
N GLU A 8 15.10 -1.26 18.86
CA GLU A 8 15.24 -2.70 19.03
C GLU A 8 15.22 -3.44 17.68
N ILE A 9 14.27 -3.08 16.80
CA ILE A 9 14.15 -3.67 15.45
C ILE A 9 15.33 -3.26 14.58
N LYS A 10 15.79 -2.00 14.67
CA LYS A 10 16.98 -1.55 13.93
C LYS A 10 18.21 -2.36 14.33
N ASN A 11 18.39 -2.63 15.63
CA ASN A 11 19.50 -3.43 16.12
C ASN A 11 19.46 -4.85 15.55
N ILE A 12 18.29 -5.50 15.58
CA ILE A 12 18.10 -6.83 14.97
C ILE A 12 18.47 -6.81 13.48
N ILE A 13 17.98 -5.82 12.73
CA ILE A 13 18.28 -5.70 11.30
C ILE A 13 19.78 -5.53 11.05
N ASN A 14 20.46 -4.73 11.86
CA ASN A 14 21.91 -4.48 11.72
C ASN A 14 22.76 -5.73 12.06
N GLU A 15 22.23 -6.65 12.85
CA GLU A 15 22.88 -7.92 13.19
C GLU A 15 22.70 -9.00 12.10
N ILE A 16 21.73 -8.83 11.19
CA ILE A 16 21.49 -9.78 10.08
C ILE A 16 22.69 -9.76 9.15
N ARG A 17 23.37 -10.89 9.06
CA ARG A 17 24.49 -11.08 8.13
C ARG A 17 24.00 -11.67 6.81
N PRO A 18 24.69 -11.37 5.68
CA PRO A 18 24.43 -12.06 4.44
C PRO A 18 24.52 -13.58 4.63
N PRO A 19 23.67 -14.37 3.95
CA PRO A 19 23.70 -15.82 4.07
C PRO A 19 25.06 -16.37 3.57
N SER A 20 25.64 -17.29 4.33
CA SER A 20 26.85 -18.02 3.89
C SER A 20 26.52 -19.00 2.78
N LYS A 21 27.43 -19.14 1.81
CA LYS A 21 27.31 -20.13 0.74
C LYS A 21 27.60 -21.57 1.22
N ASP A 22 28.25 -21.71 2.37
CA ASP A 22 28.69 -22.99 2.92
C ASP A 22 27.69 -23.60 3.92
N ILE A 23 26.58 -22.89 4.19
CA ILE A 23 25.55 -23.33 5.13
C ILE A 23 24.25 -23.57 4.37
N GLU A 24 23.71 -24.79 4.48
CA GLU A 24 22.35 -25.06 4.02
C GLU A 24 21.35 -24.54 5.06
N TYR A 25 20.40 -23.74 4.59
CA TYR A 25 19.33 -23.18 5.41
C TYR A 25 18.04 -24.00 5.26
N ASP A 26 17.17 -23.97 6.24
CA ASP A 26 15.87 -24.63 6.12
C ASP A 26 14.96 -23.89 5.13
N LEU A 27 15.07 -22.55 5.08
CA LEU A 27 14.21 -21.72 4.26
C LEU A 27 14.95 -20.50 3.73
N THR A 28 14.74 -20.21 2.46
CA THR A 28 15.03 -18.89 1.86
C THR A 28 13.74 -18.14 1.63
N TYR A 29 13.64 -16.91 2.14
CA TYR A 29 12.54 -16.01 1.86
C TYR A 29 13.05 -14.84 1.03
N ARG A 30 12.56 -14.72 -0.20
CA ARG A 30 13.05 -13.75 -1.18
C ARG A 30 12.02 -12.66 -1.44
N ILE A 31 12.44 -11.40 -1.32
CA ILE A 31 11.67 -10.22 -1.68
C ILE A 31 12.45 -9.47 -2.76
N SER A 32 11.87 -9.31 -3.94
CA SER A 32 12.51 -8.61 -5.06
C SER A 32 11.50 -8.03 -6.03
N ALA A 33 11.89 -6.98 -6.73
CA ALA A 33 11.15 -6.42 -7.86
C ALA A 33 12.13 -6.18 -9.03
N PRO A 34 11.99 -6.90 -10.18
CA PRO A 34 10.99 -7.92 -10.47
C PRO A 34 11.12 -9.17 -9.57
N PHE A 35 10.06 -10.00 -9.49
CA PHE A 35 10.10 -11.24 -8.71
C PHE A 35 11.18 -12.16 -9.26
N ASN A 36 12.10 -12.58 -8.41
CA ASN A 36 13.17 -13.49 -8.83
C ASN A 36 12.82 -14.92 -8.45
N PHE A 37 12.53 -15.74 -9.45
CA PHE A 37 12.16 -17.14 -9.32
C PHE A 37 13.33 -18.12 -9.48
N ASP A 38 14.58 -17.64 -9.37
CA ASP A 38 15.74 -18.52 -9.44
C ASP A 38 15.70 -19.57 -8.33
N THR A 39 15.66 -20.84 -8.73
CA THR A 39 15.66 -21.99 -7.82
C THR A 39 17.06 -22.39 -7.35
N LYS A 40 18.09 -21.71 -7.80
CA LYS A 40 19.45 -21.88 -7.27
C LYS A 40 19.59 -21.13 -5.95
N PHE A 41 19.38 -21.84 -4.87
CA PHE A 41 19.49 -21.32 -3.52
C PHE A 41 19.99 -22.42 -2.59
N ASN A 42 20.63 -22.03 -1.50
CA ASN A 42 21.18 -22.98 -0.53
C ASN A 42 20.22 -23.17 0.66
N SER A 43 19.01 -23.65 0.37
CA SER A 43 18.02 -23.99 1.39
C SER A 43 17.09 -25.11 0.90
N LYS A 44 16.40 -25.76 1.86
CA LYS A 44 15.44 -26.84 1.57
C LYS A 44 14.19 -26.33 0.87
N VAL A 45 13.77 -25.09 1.18
CA VAL A 45 12.54 -24.48 0.67
C VAL A 45 12.80 -23.04 0.25
N LEU A 46 12.19 -22.63 -0.86
CA LEU A 46 12.19 -21.26 -1.33
C LEU A 46 10.79 -20.65 -1.28
N PHE A 47 10.64 -19.57 -0.55
CA PHE A 47 9.49 -18.67 -0.64
C PHE A 47 9.86 -17.41 -1.41
N VAL A 48 9.03 -17.04 -2.37
CA VAL A 48 9.12 -15.75 -3.05
C VAL A 48 7.89 -14.91 -2.69
N PHE A 49 8.14 -13.75 -2.08
CA PHE A 49 7.07 -12.78 -1.84
C PHE A 49 6.69 -12.08 -3.13
N GLY A 50 5.40 -12.03 -3.44
CA GLY A 50 4.91 -11.34 -4.61
C GLY A 50 3.50 -10.79 -4.45
N THR A 51 3.26 -9.64 -5.07
CA THR A 51 1.95 -9.00 -5.14
C THR A 51 1.54 -8.76 -6.58
N THR A 52 0.29 -9.03 -6.91
CA THR A 52 -0.28 -8.73 -8.22
C THR A 52 -1.34 -7.66 -8.07
N GLU A 53 -0.93 -6.40 -7.99
CA GLU A 53 -1.85 -5.28 -7.75
C GLU A 53 -2.96 -5.21 -8.79
N TYR A 54 -2.65 -5.45 -10.04
CA TYR A 54 -3.58 -5.37 -11.17
C TYR A 54 -4.04 -6.74 -11.70
N ARG A 55 -3.69 -7.85 -11.03
CA ARG A 55 -3.89 -9.22 -11.53
C ARG A 55 -3.28 -9.50 -12.90
N ASN A 56 -2.46 -8.63 -13.40
CA ASN A 56 -1.84 -8.75 -14.73
C ASN A 56 -0.33 -8.86 -14.56
N LEU A 57 0.14 -10.09 -14.39
CA LEU A 57 1.56 -10.41 -14.43
C LEU A 57 1.97 -10.73 -15.86
N ASN A 58 3.10 -10.18 -16.27
CA ASN A 58 3.74 -10.47 -17.54
C ASN A 58 5.24 -10.68 -17.33
N LYS A 59 5.95 -11.06 -18.39
CA LYS A 59 7.39 -11.36 -18.33
C LYS A 59 8.29 -10.24 -17.84
N LYS A 60 7.80 -9.01 -17.69
CA LYS A 60 8.55 -7.90 -17.09
C LYS A 60 8.46 -7.89 -15.56
N ASN A 61 7.49 -8.59 -14.99
CA ASN A 61 7.24 -8.62 -13.55
C ASN A 61 8.08 -9.67 -12.82
N TYR A 62 8.66 -10.64 -13.55
CA TYR A 62 9.48 -11.71 -12.97
C TYR A 62 10.66 -12.07 -13.85
N ILE A 63 11.67 -12.70 -13.22
CA ILE A 63 12.92 -13.15 -13.86
C ILE A 63 13.29 -14.55 -13.36
N ASN A 64 14.15 -15.23 -14.11
CA ASN A 64 14.82 -16.49 -13.73
C ASN A 64 13.88 -17.68 -13.43
N GLY A 65 12.71 -17.69 -14.03
CA GLY A 65 11.80 -18.83 -13.91
C GLY A 65 10.51 -18.65 -14.70
N GLU A 66 9.91 -19.74 -15.10
CA GLU A 66 8.61 -19.78 -15.80
C GLU A 66 7.67 -20.70 -15.01
N PRO A 67 6.37 -20.37 -14.91
CA PRO A 67 5.41 -21.16 -14.12
C PRO A 67 5.44 -22.66 -14.44
N ASN A 68 5.50 -23.01 -15.73
CA ASN A 68 5.51 -24.41 -16.18
C ASN A 68 6.72 -25.24 -15.66
N HIS A 69 7.85 -24.59 -15.41
CA HIS A 69 9.01 -25.25 -14.81
C HIS A 69 8.89 -25.30 -13.29
N LEU A 70 8.51 -24.17 -12.69
CA LEU A 70 8.38 -24.05 -11.23
C LEU A 70 7.26 -24.93 -10.65
N ASN A 71 6.25 -25.25 -11.44
CA ASN A 71 5.21 -26.20 -11.06
C ASN A 71 5.71 -27.64 -10.83
N LYS A 72 6.93 -27.96 -11.26
CA LYS A 72 7.58 -29.26 -11.00
C LYS A 72 8.36 -29.26 -9.70
N GLU A 73 8.65 -28.09 -9.16
CA GLU A 73 9.41 -27.95 -7.91
C GLU A 73 8.46 -28.10 -6.71
N ASN A 74 8.74 -29.06 -5.85
CA ASN A 74 7.93 -29.29 -4.65
C ASN A 74 8.35 -28.40 -3.47
N ASN A 75 9.49 -27.73 -3.58
CA ASN A 75 10.06 -26.87 -2.54
C ASN A 75 10.04 -25.37 -2.90
N PHE A 76 9.26 -24.99 -3.91
CA PHE A 76 9.05 -23.61 -4.33
C PHE A 76 7.64 -23.15 -3.99
N PHE A 77 7.53 -22.01 -3.32
CA PHE A 77 6.26 -21.42 -2.94
C PHE A 77 6.24 -19.91 -3.19
N ILE A 78 5.06 -19.38 -3.50
CA ILE A 78 4.78 -17.97 -3.57
C ILE A 78 3.99 -17.56 -2.33
N HIS A 79 4.49 -16.58 -1.60
CA HIS A 79 3.74 -15.91 -0.55
C HIS A 79 3.12 -14.64 -1.10
N THR A 80 1.82 -14.46 -0.90
CA THR A 80 1.07 -13.29 -1.37
C THR A 80 0.09 -12.80 -0.30
N PRO A 81 -0.19 -11.46 -0.21
CA PRO A 81 -0.95 -10.94 0.92
C PRO A 81 -2.47 -11.07 0.78
N SER A 82 -2.99 -11.51 -0.37
CA SER A 82 -4.44 -11.54 -0.57
C SER A 82 -4.88 -12.57 -1.61
N ASN A 83 -6.15 -12.99 -1.52
CA ASN A 83 -6.78 -13.83 -2.54
C ASN A 83 -6.88 -13.12 -3.91
N TRP A 84 -6.96 -11.81 -3.94
CA TRP A 84 -6.87 -11.04 -5.17
C TRP A 84 -5.52 -11.24 -5.85
N SER A 85 -4.46 -11.09 -5.10
CA SER A 85 -3.09 -11.27 -5.60
C SER A 85 -2.82 -12.73 -5.99
N LYS A 86 -3.31 -13.72 -5.21
CA LYS A 86 -3.25 -15.14 -5.56
C LYS A 86 -3.79 -15.41 -6.95
N LYS A 87 -4.95 -14.82 -7.31
CA LYS A 87 -5.55 -15.00 -8.63
C LYS A 87 -4.62 -14.57 -9.77
N GLY A 88 -3.85 -13.49 -9.60
CA GLY A 88 -2.90 -13.05 -10.61
C GLY A 88 -1.78 -14.06 -10.87
N PHE A 89 -1.31 -14.78 -9.86
CA PHE A 89 -0.35 -15.87 -10.04
C PHE A 89 -0.97 -17.12 -10.68
N LEU A 90 -2.21 -17.45 -10.32
CA LEU A 90 -2.97 -18.53 -10.97
C LEU A 90 -3.20 -18.24 -12.46
N ASP A 91 -3.54 -16.99 -12.80
CA ASP A 91 -3.83 -16.56 -14.18
C ASP A 91 -2.61 -16.73 -15.12
N ILE A 92 -1.38 -16.69 -14.59
CA ILE A 92 -0.15 -16.96 -15.36
C ILE A 92 0.32 -18.41 -15.28
N GLY A 93 -0.43 -19.28 -14.59
CA GLY A 93 -0.23 -20.74 -14.62
C GLY A 93 0.52 -21.34 -13.44
N PHE A 94 0.71 -20.64 -12.32
CA PHE A 94 1.20 -21.29 -11.08
C PHE A 94 0.14 -22.22 -10.49
N ARG A 95 0.59 -23.31 -9.86
CA ARG A 95 -0.29 -24.25 -9.15
C ARG A 95 -0.84 -23.60 -7.88
N GLU A 96 -2.08 -23.93 -7.55
CA GLU A 96 -2.76 -23.37 -6.38
C GLU A 96 -2.09 -23.73 -5.05
N ASP A 97 -1.58 -24.97 -4.93
CA ASP A 97 -0.91 -25.48 -3.75
C ASP A 97 0.48 -24.86 -3.50
N GLN A 98 1.05 -24.19 -4.51
CA GLN A 98 2.28 -23.41 -4.39
C GLN A 98 2.07 -21.97 -3.95
N ILE A 99 0.81 -21.48 -3.85
CA ILE A 99 0.52 -20.10 -3.52
C ILE A 99 -0.12 -20.01 -2.15
N ILE A 100 0.62 -19.46 -1.20
CA ILE A 100 0.20 -19.30 0.19
C ILE A 100 -0.23 -17.86 0.41
N VAL A 101 -1.45 -17.67 0.91
CA VAL A 101 -1.98 -16.36 1.25
C VAL A 101 -1.77 -16.09 2.72
N VAL A 102 -0.92 -15.10 3.02
CA VAL A 102 -0.75 -14.58 4.38
C VAL A 102 -0.92 -13.07 4.31
N PRO A 103 -1.99 -12.51 4.87
CA PRO A 103 -2.21 -11.07 4.91
C PRO A 103 -1.10 -10.33 5.62
N HIS A 104 -0.86 -9.08 5.22
CA HIS A 104 0.05 -8.22 5.97
C HIS A 104 -0.47 -8.03 7.41
N GLY A 105 0.44 -8.12 8.36
CA GLY A 105 0.16 -7.74 9.75
C GLY A 105 0.08 -6.23 9.92
N ILE A 106 -0.54 -5.82 11.01
CA ILE A 106 -0.54 -4.44 11.49
C ILE A 106 0.00 -4.40 12.93
N ASP A 107 0.60 -3.29 13.28
CA ASP A 107 1.01 -3.03 14.66
C ASP A 107 -0.22 -2.64 15.49
N LEU A 108 -0.70 -3.57 16.31
CA LEU A 108 -1.89 -3.36 17.13
C LEU A 108 -1.67 -2.36 18.27
N ASP A 109 -0.43 -2.12 18.68
CA ASP A 109 -0.12 -1.08 19.67
C ASP A 109 -0.32 0.33 19.09
N THR A 110 -0.13 0.46 17.76
CA THR A 110 -0.32 1.73 17.04
C THR A 110 -1.71 1.87 16.43
N PHE A 111 -2.29 0.77 15.96
CA PHE A 111 -3.58 0.75 15.25
C PHE A 111 -4.63 0.00 16.08
N ASP A 112 -5.12 0.65 17.12
CA ASP A 112 -6.20 0.15 17.96
C ASP A 112 -7.39 1.11 17.97
N LEU A 113 -8.50 0.64 18.53
CA LEU A 113 -9.68 1.47 18.75
C LEU A 113 -9.40 2.45 19.89
N ILE A 114 -9.52 3.73 19.58
CA ILE A 114 -9.38 4.79 20.58
C ILE A 114 -10.65 4.98 21.37
N SER A 115 -10.52 5.42 22.62
CA SER A 115 -11.66 5.75 23.48
C SER A 115 -12.48 6.91 22.93
N PHE A 116 -13.72 7.05 23.41
CA PHE A 116 -14.58 8.18 23.04
C PHE A 116 -13.96 9.53 23.42
N GLU A 117 -13.29 9.59 24.56
CA GLU A 117 -12.58 10.79 25.03
C GLU A 117 -11.42 11.17 24.10
N GLU A 118 -10.56 10.22 23.77
CA GLU A 118 -9.45 10.45 22.83
C GLU A 118 -9.96 10.87 21.45
N LYS A 119 -11.02 10.23 20.95
CA LYS A 119 -11.67 10.63 19.70
C LYS A 119 -12.17 12.06 19.75
N THR A 120 -12.78 12.46 20.86
CA THR A 120 -13.29 13.84 21.07
C THR A 120 -12.13 14.83 21.10
N ASN A 121 -11.07 14.51 21.81
CA ASN A 121 -9.85 15.34 21.89
C ASN A 121 -9.18 15.51 20.53
N LEU A 122 -9.07 14.44 19.74
CA LEU A 122 -8.54 14.50 18.38
C LEU A 122 -9.42 15.39 17.48
N ARG A 123 -10.75 15.23 17.52
CA ARG A 123 -11.66 16.06 16.74
C ARG A 123 -11.52 17.53 17.09
N ASN A 124 -11.45 17.87 18.38
CA ASN A 124 -11.23 19.25 18.84
C ASN A 124 -9.88 19.81 18.36
N ARG A 125 -8.82 19.03 18.43
CA ARG A 125 -7.48 19.40 17.96
C ARG A 125 -7.47 19.78 16.48
N TYR A 126 -8.24 19.06 15.67
CA TYR A 126 -8.37 19.32 14.23
C TYR A 126 -9.57 20.23 13.87
N LYS A 127 -10.21 20.87 14.86
CA LYS A 127 -11.37 21.74 14.67
C LYS A 127 -12.54 21.06 13.93
N ILE A 128 -12.74 19.78 14.18
CA ILE A 128 -13.81 18.94 13.61
C ILE A 128 -14.98 18.96 14.59
N LYS A 129 -16.14 19.43 14.17
CA LYS A 129 -17.34 19.47 14.96
C LYS A 129 -17.92 18.08 15.21
N ALA A 130 -18.77 17.96 16.24
CA ALA A 130 -19.37 16.66 16.62
C ALA A 130 -20.24 16.08 15.49
N ASP A 131 -20.91 16.94 14.72
CA ASP A 131 -21.80 16.60 13.61
C ASP A 131 -21.08 16.55 12.23
N ASP A 132 -19.79 16.88 12.16
CA ASP A 132 -19.03 16.76 10.92
C ASP A 132 -18.85 15.27 10.55
N PHE A 133 -19.11 14.96 9.29
CA PHE A 133 -18.75 13.69 8.68
C PHE A 133 -17.39 13.80 8.02
N VAL A 134 -16.43 12.99 8.47
CA VAL A 134 -15.02 13.09 8.05
C VAL A 134 -14.66 11.95 7.11
N LEU A 135 -14.24 12.30 5.91
CA LEU A 135 -13.55 11.39 4.99
C LEU A 135 -12.04 11.54 5.21
N THR A 136 -11.33 10.44 5.35
CA THR A 136 -9.88 10.44 5.51
C THR A 136 -9.24 9.61 4.41
N ASN A 137 -8.21 10.16 3.76
CA ASN A 137 -7.35 9.44 2.83
C ASN A 137 -5.89 9.58 3.27
N ILE A 138 -5.22 8.46 3.43
CA ILE A 138 -3.79 8.36 3.73
C ILE A 138 -3.13 7.61 2.59
N SER A 139 -2.43 8.31 1.71
CA SER A 139 -1.80 7.69 0.55
C SER A 139 -0.70 8.55 -0.06
N ALA A 140 0.12 7.95 -0.91
CA ALA A 140 0.92 8.73 -1.85
C ALA A 140 0.03 9.46 -2.86
N MET A 141 0.36 10.68 -3.20
CA MET A 141 -0.46 11.55 -4.08
C MET A 141 -0.29 11.22 -5.57
N PHE A 142 -0.28 9.92 -5.91
CA PHE A 142 -0.19 9.46 -7.29
C PHE A 142 -1.56 9.21 -7.93
N THR A 143 -1.62 9.32 -9.25
CA THR A 143 -2.86 9.14 -10.03
C THR A 143 -3.52 7.78 -9.78
N ASN A 144 -2.73 6.70 -9.63
CA ASN A 144 -3.23 5.36 -9.34
C ASN A 144 -3.89 5.20 -7.96
N LYS A 145 -3.73 6.18 -7.06
CA LYS A 145 -4.42 6.20 -5.76
C LYS A 145 -5.79 6.90 -5.82
N GLY A 146 -6.17 7.44 -6.98
CA GLY A 146 -7.48 8.03 -7.21
C GLY A 146 -7.75 9.34 -6.44
N VAL A 147 -6.71 10.00 -5.93
CA VAL A 147 -6.86 11.19 -5.06
C VAL A 147 -7.53 12.35 -5.80
N GLU A 148 -7.22 12.56 -7.07
CA GLU A 148 -7.87 13.59 -7.90
C GLU A 148 -9.38 13.34 -8.02
N THR A 149 -9.78 12.08 -8.21
CA THR A 149 -11.19 11.66 -8.27
C THR A 149 -11.88 11.84 -6.92
N LEU A 150 -11.19 11.50 -5.82
CA LEU A 150 -11.70 11.70 -4.46
C LEU A 150 -11.97 13.19 -4.18
N ILE A 151 -11.02 14.06 -4.51
CA ILE A 151 -11.18 15.50 -4.33
C ILE A 151 -12.36 16.02 -5.16
N ALA A 152 -12.48 15.62 -6.43
CA ALA A 152 -13.60 16.02 -7.28
C ALA A 152 -14.96 15.55 -6.71
N ALA A 153 -15.04 14.29 -6.25
CA ALA A 153 -16.24 13.75 -5.61
C ALA A 153 -16.57 14.49 -4.31
N TYR A 154 -15.57 14.80 -3.49
CA TYR A 154 -15.75 15.61 -2.29
C TYR A 154 -16.37 16.97 -2.62
N GLY A 155 -15.87 17.68 -3.62
CA GLY A 155 -16.42 18.98 -4.01
C GLY A 155 -17.90 18.91 -4.40
N VAL A 156 -18.31 17.86 -5.12
CA VAL A 156 -19.73 17.64 -5.46
C VAL A 156 -20.58 17.38 -4.21
N LEU A 157 -20.08 16.54 -3.30
CA LEU A 157 -20.80 16.16 -2.09
C LEU A 157 -20.85 17.30 -1.06
N LYS A 158 -19.79 18.08 -0.94
CA LYS A 158 -19.70 19.21 -0.01
C LYS A 158 -20.78 20.26 -0.27
N LYS A 159 -21.16 20.49 -1.54
CA LYS A 159 -22.28 21.40 -1.88
C LYS A 159 -23.60 20.95 -1.29
N LYS A 160 -23.80 19.64 -1.15
CA LYS A 160 -25.04 19.04 -0.61
C LYS A 160 -24.98 18.85 0.89
N ASN A 161 -23.78 18.67 1.44
CA ASN A 161 -23.57 18.44 2.86
C ASN A 161 -22.45 19.34 3.39
N LYS A 162 -22.84 20.44 4.03
CA LYS A 162 -21.87 21.42 4.57
C LYS A 162 -21.00 20.86 5.71
N ASN A 163 -21.48 19.82 6.41
CA ASN A 163 -20.76 19.18 7.51
C ASN A 163 -19.78 18.11 7.03
N LEU A 164 -19.61 17.95 5.71
CA LEU A 164 -18.62 17.03 5.16
C LEU A 164 -17.23 17.65 5.25
N LYS A 165 -16.25 16.92 5.75
CA LYS A 165 -14.83 17.29 5.82
C LYS A 165 -13.99 16.26 5.09
N LEU A 166 -12.89 16.70 4.49
CA LEU A 166 -11.90 15.82 3.87
C LEU A 166 -10.53 16.05 4.52
N ILE A 167 -9.91 14.99 5.00
CA ILE A 167 -8.54 15.00 5.49
C ILE A 167 -7.68 14.21 4.51
N LEU A 168 -6.67 14.88 3.94
CA LEU A 168 -5.67 14.26 3.10
C LEU A 168 -4.33 14.23 3.83
N LYS A 169 -3.82 13.02 4.08
CA LYS A 169 -2.48 12.80 4.61
C LYS A 169 -1.59 12.28 3.49
N ASP A 170 -0.67 13.11 3.03
CA ASP A 170 0.33 12.71 2.03
C ASP A 170 1.54 12.03 2.67
N GLN A 171 2.41 11.54 1.81
CA GLN A 171 3.72 10.96 2.14
C GLN A 171 4.82 11.68 1.35
N SER A 172 4.78 13.00 1.37
CA SER A 172 5.68 13.84 0.59
C SER A 172 7.15 13.65 0.91
N THR A 173 7.47 13.30 2.16
CA THR A 173 8.85 12.96 2.57
C THR A 173 9.40 11.71 1.88
N LEU A 174 8.53 10.81 1.42
CA LEU A 174 8.92 9.56 0.76
C LEU A 174 8.78 9.62 -0.76
N TYR A 175 7.78 10.36 -1.25
CA TYR A 175 7.38 10.34 -2.66
C TYR A 175 7.43 11.70 -3.36
N ASP A 176 7.89 12.75 -2.68
CA ASP A 176 8.02 14.12 -3.21
C ASP A 176 6.77 14.66 -3.93
N LYS A 177 5.58 14.26 -3.45
CA LYS A 177 4.29 14.77 -3.92
C LYS A 177 3.42 15.20 -2.76
N LYS A 178 2.99 16.46 -2.77
CA LYS A 178 2.21 17.08 -1.71
C LYS A 178 0.72 17.08 -2.03
N ALA A 179 -0.12 16.95 -1.00
CA ALA A 179 -1.56 17.01 -1.14
C ALA A 179 -2.02 18.36 -1.75
N ASN A 180 -1.42 19.46 -1.31
CA ASN A 180 -1.74 20.81 -1.80
C ASN A 180 -1.55 20.97 -3.33
N GLU A 181 -0.57 20.30 -3.91
CA GLU A 181 -0.34 20.33 -5.36
C GLU A 181 -1.47 19.64 -6.12
N VAL A 182 -1.94 18.50 -5.58
CA VAL A 182 -3.04 17.75 -6.18
C VAL A 182 -4.36 18.51 -6.03
N ILE A 183 -4.61 19.09 -4.85
CA ILE A 183 -5.79 19.94 -4.60
C ILE A 183 -5.82 21.10 -5.61
N LYS A 184 -4.72 21.84 -5.73
CA LYS A 184 -4.58 22.94 -6.67
C LYS A 184 -4.80 22.50 -8.11
N LYS A 185 -4.21 21.37 -8.53
CA LYS A 185 -4.40 20.81 -9.86
C LYS A 185 -5.87 20.52 -10.18
N VAL A 186 -6.62 19.95 -9.23
CA VAL A 186 -8.05 19.67 -9.40
C VAL A 186 -8.85 20.96 -9.43
N PHE A 187 -8.52 21.92 -8.56
CA PHE A 187 -9.17 23.23 -8.50
C PHE A 187 -9.00 24.01 -9.81
N ASP A 188 -7.78 24.07 -10.35
CA ASP A 188 -7.46 24.78 -11.59
C ASP A 188 -7.91 24.02 -12.86
N SER A 189 -8.41 22.80 -12.73
CA SER A 189 -8.77 21.96 -13.86
C SER A 189 -9.93 22.52 -14.70
N ASN A 190 -9.93 22.18 -15.99
CA ASN A 190 -11.05 22.50 -16.87
C ASN A 190 -12.37 21.86 -16.39
N PHE A 191 -12.30 20.74 -15.71
CA PHE A 191 -13.46 20.08 -15.13
C PHE A 191 -14.07 20.95 -14.03
N ASN A 192 -13.25 21.47 -13.11
CA ASN A 192 -13.75 22.41 -12.09
C ASN A 192 -14.32 23.67 -12.70
N LYS A 193 -13.64 24.28 -13.67
CA LYS A 193 -14.11 25.50 -14.38
C LYS A 193 -15.43 25.25 -15.09
N LYS A 194 -15.60 24.11 -15.73
CA LYS A 194 -16.83 23.78 -16.46
C LYS A 194 -18.03 23.51 -15.54
N TYR A 195 -17.81 22.80 -14.43
CA TYR A 195 -18.89 22.35 -13.56
C TYR A 195 -18.98 23.13 -12.25
N ASN A 196 -18.09 24.09 -12.02
CA ASN A 196 -18.02 24.92 -10.81
C ASN A 196 -18.14 24.07 -9.54
N ILE A 197 -17.31 23.01 -9.42
CA ILE A 197 -17.39 22.03 -8.33
C ILE A 197 -16.87 22.62 -7.03
N PHE A 198 -15.76 23.38 -7.09
CA PHE A 198 -15.13 23.99 -5.93
C PHE A 198 -15.32 25.49 -5.93
N SER A 199 -15.61 26.05 -4.76
CA SER A 199 -15.45 27.47 -4.46
C SER A 199 -14.13 27.71 -3.71
N ASP A 200 -13.69 28.97 -3.64
CA ASP A 200 -12.51 29.37 -2.87
C ASP A 200 -12.63 28.99 -1.38
N GLU A 201 -13.85 29.08 -0.83
CA GLU A 201 -14.15 28.64 0.54
C GLU A 201 -13.88 27.16 0.73
N MET A 202 -14.32 26.31 -0.23
CA MET A 202 -14.10 24.86 -0.17
C MET A 202 -12.62 24.49 -0.32
N TYR A 203 -11.83 25.28 -1.06
CA TYR A 203 -10.40 25.05 -1.20
C TYR A 203 -9.66 25.15 0.14
N ASN A 204 -10.10 26.08 0.99
CA ASN A 204 -9.51 26.32 2.31
C ASN A 204 -10.01 25.34 3.39
N ASP A 205 -11.00 24.51 3.08
CA ASP A 205 -11.64 23.53 3.98
C ASP A 205 -11.02 22.11 3.89
N ILE A 206 -10.06 21.88 2.96
CA ILE A 206 -9.43 20.57 2.74
C ILE A 206 -8.08 20.48 3.43
#